data_40e412c3b037c46d09b417e568deae3e
#
_entry.id   40e412c3b037c46d09b417e568deae3e
#
_cell.length_a   1.000
_cell.length_b   1.000
_cell.length_c   1.000
_cell.angle_alpha   90.00
_cell.angle_beta   90.00
_cell.angle_gamma   90.00
#
_symmetry.space_group_name_H-M   'P 1'
#
loop_
_entity.id
_entity.type
_entity.pdbx_description
1 polymer ?
#
loop_
_entity_poly.entity_id
_entity_poly.type
_entity_poly.pdbx_seq_one_letter_code
_entity_poly.pdbx_strand_id
1 'polypeptide(L)'
;ILIVSLPLVAHWLFGAALHWDVPHLRGFNFQGGMVLIPELAALTLALSIYTSAFIAEIIRAGIQAVPHGQHEAARSLGLPHTVTLRQVIIPQALRVIIPPLTSQYLNIVKNSSLAAAIGYPDMVSLFAGTVLNQTGQAIETIAITMSVYLIISLVISLLMNLYNRRIALVER
;
A
#
# COMPACT_ATOMS: atom_id res chain seq x y z
N ILE A 1 5.32 -8.46 -4.12
CA ILE A 1 6.38 -9.15 -3.34
C ILE A 1 5.89 -9.38 -1.91
N LEU A 2 5.41 -8.35 -1.17
CA LEU A 2 4.92 -8.49 0.22
C LEU A 2 3.75 -9.48 0.37
N ILE A 3 2.82 -9.56 -0.58
CA ILE A 3 1.66 -10.47 -0.54
C ILE A 3 2.09 -11.94 -0.66
N VAL A 4 3.15 -12.21 -1.39
CA VAL A 4 3.68 -13.58 -1.58
C VAL A 4 4.68 -13.95 -0.47
N SER A 5 5.42 -12.98 0.06
CA SER A 5 6.41 -13.24 1.12
C SER A 5 5.76 -13.46 2.49
N LEU A 6 4.62 -12.83 2.78
CA LEU A 6 3.97 -12.93 4.08
C LEU A 6 3.53 -14.37 4.43
N PRO A 7 2.87 -15.14 3.54
CA PRO A 7 2.54 -16.54 3.82
C PRO A 7 3.79 -17.44 3.91
N LEU A 8 4.85 -17.16 3.14
CA LEU A 8 6.10 -17.90 3.24
C LEU A 8 6.83 -17.66 4.57
N VAL A 9 6.84 -16.43 5.04
CA VAL A 9 7.40 -16.06 6.35
C VAL A 9 6.55 -16.63 7.49
N ALA A 10 5.23 -16.60 7.38
CA ALA A 10 4.33 -17.20 8.35
C ALA A 10 4.50 -18.74 8.41
N HIS A 11 4.66 -19.39 7.25
CA HIS A 11 4.98 -20.82 7.19
C HIS A 11 6.29 -21.16 7.87
N TRP A 12 7.33 -20.35 7.67
CA TRP A 12 8.64 -20.57 8.26
C TRP A 12 8.65 -20.32 9.79
N LEU A 13 7.89 -19.33 10.26
CA LEU A 13 7.80 -18.95 11.68
C LEU A 13 6.88 -19.87 12.50
N PHE A 14 5.80 -20.36 11.92
CA PHE A 14 4.76 -21.09 12.64
C PHE A 14 4.68 -22.58 12.29
N GLY A 15 5.54 -23.08 11.40
CA GLY A 15 5.55 -24.49 11.00
C GLY A 15 4.20 -24.96 10.40
N ALA A 16 3.35 -24.04 10.01
CA ALA A 16 2.06 -24.35 9.44
C ALA A 16 2.25 -25.02 8.07
N ALA A 17 1.84 -26.25 7.94
CA ALA A 17 1.80 -26.93 6.63
C ALA A 17 0.89 -26.13 5.71
N LEU A 18 1.43 -25.57 4.62
CA LEU A 18 0.65 -24.98 3.52
C LEU A 18 -0.11 -26.13 2.84
N HIS A 19 -1.28 -26.47 3.37
CA HIS A 19 -2.23 -27.34 2.69
C HIS A 19 -2.88 -26.53 1.57
N TRP A 20 -2.47 -26.84 0.33
CA TRP A 20 -3.18 -26.36 -0.85
C TRP A 20 -4.48 -27.16 -0.97
N ASP A 21 -5.56 -26.57 -0.48
CA ASP A 21 -6.87 -27.14 -0.62
C ASP A 21 -7.36 -26.82 -2.05
N VAL A 22 -7.27 -27.84 -2.91
CA VAL A 22 -7.68 -27.71 -4.32
C VAL A 22 -9.20 -27.84 -4.39
N PRO A 23 -9.91 -26.87 -5.00
CA PRO A 23 -11.36 -26.98 -5.15
C PRO A 23 -11.74 -28.24 -5.90
N HIS A 24 -12.60 -29.06 -5.31
CA HIS A 24 -13.13 -30.28 -5.92
C HIS A 24 -14.66 -30.25 -5.97
N LEU A 25 -15.22 -30.83 -7.02
CA LEU A 25 -16.66 -30.87 -7.20
C LEU A 25 -17.26 -31.95 -6.28
N ARG A 26 -18.14 -31.54 -5.35
CA ARG A 26 -18.88 -32.44 -4.48
C ARG A 26 -20.39 -32.22 -4.66
N GLY A 27 -21.03 -33.07 -5.43
CA GLY A 27 -22.42 -32.88 -5.85
C GLY A 27 -22.53 -31.73 -6.85
N PHE A 28 -23.37 -30.75 -6.56
CA PHE A 28 -23.58 -29.56 -7.42
C PHE A 28 -22.73 -28.34 -7.02
N ASN A 29 -21.92 -28.44 -5.96
CA ASN A 29 -21.10 -27.32 -5.46
C ASN A 29 -19.62 -27.68 -5.40
N PHE A 30 -18.76 -26.65 -5.61
CA PHE A 30 -17.34 -26.77 -5.33
C PHE A 30 -17.11 -26.67 -3.81
N GLN A 31 -16.31 -27.60 -3.26
CA GLN A 31 -15.83 -27.56 -1.89
C GLN A 31 -14.32 -27.47 -1.87
N GLY A 32 -13.79 -26.71 -0.89
CA GLY A 32 -12.35 -26.42 -0.80
C GLY A 32 -11.91 -25.29 -1.71
N GLY A 33 -10.63 -24.93 -1.61
CA GLY A 33 -10.04 -23.83 -2.33
C GLY A 33 -10.29 -22.44 -1.71
N MET A 34 -9.66 -21.44 -2.27
CA MET A 34 -9.83 -20.05 -1.86
C MET A 34 -10.98 -19.43 -2.67
N VAL A 35 -12.01 -18.96 -1.96
CA VAL A 35 -13.11 -18.22 -2.59
C VAL A 35 -12.64 -16.78 -2.84
N LEU A 36 -12.41 -16.44 -4.10
CA LEU A 36 -12.13 -15.07 -4.50
C LEU A 36 -13.45 -14.34 -4.77
N ILE A 37 -13.80 -13.43 -3.88
CA ILE A 37 -14.99 -12.60 -4.02
C ILE A 37 -14.77 -11.63 -5.19
N PRO A 38 -15.63 -11.58 -6.22
CA PRO A 38 -15.43 -10.74 -7.41
C PRO A 38 -15.25 -9.26 -7.08
N GLU A 39 -15.97 -8.76 -6.06
CA GLU A 39 -15.91 -7.38 -5.58
C GLU A 39 -14.52 -7.04 -5.04
N LEU A 40 -13.89 -7.98 -4.30
CA LEU A 40 -12.52 -7.81 -3.81
C LEU A 40 -11.52 -7.74 -4.96
N ALA A 41 -11.67 -8.60 -5.95
CA ALA A 41 -10.80 -8.61 -7.13
C ALA A 41 -10.94 -7.29 -7.91
N ALA A 42 -12.18 -6.85 -8.15
CA ALA A 42 -12.47 -5.61 -8.85
C ALA A 42 -11.90 -4.39 -8.10
N LEU A 43 -12.11 -4.31 -6.78
CA LEU A 43 -11.57 -3.24 -5.93
C LEU A 43 -10.05 -3.21 -5.97
N THR A 44 -9.41 -4.37 -5.80
CA THR A 44 -7.95 -4.47 -5.77
C THR A 44 -7.35 -4.04 -7.10
N LEU A 45 -7.91 -4.47 -8.22
CA LEU A 45 -7.47 -4.07 -9.55
C LEU A 45 -7.68 -2.57 -9.78
N ALA A 46 -8.87 -2.06 -9.47
CA ALA A 46 -9.19 -0.64 -9.64
C ALA A 46 -8.25 0.26 -8.81
N LEU A 47 -8.08 -0.02 -7.51
CA LEU A 47 -7.19 0.74 -6.65
C LEU A 47 -5.73 0.61 -7.06
N SER A 48 -5.29 -0.57 -7.52
CA SER A 48 -3.92 -0.78 -7.97
C SER A 48 -3.62 0.03 -9.23
N ILE A 49 -4.49 -0.02 -10.24
CA ILE A 49 -4.33 0.74 -11.48
C ILE A 49 -4.38 2.25 -11.20
N TYR A 50 -5.39 2.69 -10.46
CA TYR A 50 -5.54 4.10 -10.09
C TYR A 50 -4.32 4.63 -9.34
N THR A 51 -3.88 3.93 -8.29
CA THR A 51 -2.76 4.38 -7.47
C THR A 51 -1.43 4.30 -8.20
N SER A 52 -1.24 3.30 -9.07
CA SER A 52 -0.01 3.15 -9.85
C SER A 52 0.28 4.35 -10.74
N ALA A 53 -0.75 4.97 -11.31
CA ALA A 53 -0.61 6.17 -12.13
C ALA A 53 -0.03 7.34 -11.32
N PHE A 54 -0.53 7.57 -10.10
CA PHE A 54 -0.01 8.63 -9.22
C PHE A 54 1.40 8.31 -8.73
N ILE A 55 1.67 7.06 -8.35
CA ILE A 55 3.00 6.64 -7.91
C ILE A 55 4.02 6.81 -9.05
N ALA A 56 3.65 6.43 -10.27
CA ALA A 56 4.53 6.61 -11.43
C ALA A 56 4.88 8.09 -11.67
N GLU A 57 3.89 8.98 -11.52
CA GLU A 57 4.11 10.42 -11.67
C GLU A 57 5.00 10.99 -10.55
N ILE A 58 4.80 10.56 -9.30
CA ILE A 58 5.65 10.94 -8.17
C ILE A 58 7.10 10.52 -8.41
N ILE A 59 7.31 9.29 -8.88
CA ILE A 59 8.65 8.76 -9.18
C ILE A 59 9.27 9.56 -10.32
N ARG A 60 8.53 9.81 -11.41
CA ARG A 60 8.98 10.60 -12.55
C ARG A 60 9.40 12.00 -12.10
N ALA A 61 8.56 12.69 -11.36
CA ALA A 61 8.82 14.03 -10.86
C ALA A 61 10.05 14.05 -9.93
N GLY A 62 10.17 13.05 -9.04
CA GLY A 62 11.32 12.95 -8.13
C GLY A 62 12.65 12.73 -8.84
N ILE A 63 12.68 11.94 -9.91
CA ILE A 63 13.89 11.76 -10.73
C ILE A 63 14.22 13.04 -11.48
N GLN A 64 13.22 13.73 -12.03
CA GLN A 64 13.41 14.98 -12.75
C GLN A 64 13.80 16.16 -11.86
N ALA A 65 13.49 16.10 -10.57
CA ALA A 65 13.87 17.12 -9.58
C ALA A 65 15.37 17.12 -9.28
N VAL A 66 16.11 16.06 -9.63
CA VAL A 66 17.55 16.03 -9.42
C VAL A 66 18.24 16.98 -10.43
N PRO A 67 19.06 17.94 -9.95
CA PRO A 67 19.70 18.93 -10.82
C PRO A 67 20.54 18.27 -11.92
N HIS A 68 20.44 18.77 -13.15
CA HIS A 68 21.15 18.25 -14.31
C HIS A 68 22.68 18.22 -14.12
N GLY A 69 23.23 19.18 -13.36
CA GLY A 69 24.65 19.23 -13.01
C GLY A 69 25.17 17.97 -12.28
N GLN A 70 24.30 17.21 -11.60
CA GLN A 70 24.69 15.95 -10.96
C GLN A 70 25.00 14.88 -12.03
N HIS A 71 24.27 14.88 -13.13
CA HIS A 71 24.54 13.99 -14.28
C HIS A 71 25.83 14.37 -14.99
N GLU A 72 26.07 15.68 -15.16
CA GLU A 72 27.27 16.20 -15.82
C GLU A 72 28.52 15.92 -14.97
N ALA A 73 28.45 16.18 -13.67
CA ALA A 73 29.54 15.87 -12.74
C ALA A 73 29.89 14.38 -12.72
N ALA A 74 28.89 13.51 -12.67
CA ALA A 74 29.11 12.07 -12.73
C ALA A 74 29.77 11.62 -14.04
N ARG A 75 29.36 12.20 -15.18
CA ARG A 75 29.98 11.93 -16.50
C ARG A 75 31.41 12.42 -16.53
N SER A 76 31.71 13.59 -15.98
CA SER A 76 33.08 14.14 -15.92
C SER A 76 34.02 13.24 -15.11
N LEU A 77 33.48 12.49 -14.13
CA LEU A 77 34.20 11.48 -13.36
C LEU A 77 34.32 10.13 -14.09
N GLY A 78 33.79 10.00 -15.32
CA GLY A 78 33.81 8.77 -16.09
C GLY A 78 32.88 7.67 -15.53
N LEU A 79 31.90 8.00 -14.69
CA LEU A 79 31.01 7.01 -14.12
C LEU A 79 30.06 6.45 -15.17
N PRO A 80 29.91 5.13 -15.28
CA PRO A 80 28.92 4.53 -16.18
C PRO A 80 27.50 4.87 -15.73
N HIS A 81 26.56 4.91 -16.68
CA HIS A 81 25.19 5.34 -16.45
C HIS A 81 24.49 4.61 -15.31
N THR A 82 24.68 3.30 -15.19
CA THR A 82 24.10 2.47 -14.11
C THR A 82 24.59 2.86 -12.72
N VAL A 83 25.88 3.18 -12.59
CA VAL A 83 26.49 3.64 -11.33
C VAL A 83 26.00 5.04 -10.98
N THR A 84 25.99 5.95 -11.98
CA THR A 84 25.42 7.30 -11.82
C THR A 84 23.99 7.24 -11.33
N LEU A 85 23.14 6.42 -11.95
CA LEU A 85 21.74 6.29 -11.55
C LEU A 85 21.62 5.76 -10.10
N ARG A 86 22.34 4.68 -9.77
CA ARG A 86 22.19 3.99 -8.48
C ARG A 86 22.84 4.74 -7.32
N GLN A 87 23.97 5.38 -7.53
CA GLN A 87 24.75 5.99 -6.44
C GLN A 87 24.56 7.51 -6.32
N VAL A 88 24.15 8.19 -7.39
CA VAL A 88 24.00 9.65 -7.39
C VAL A 88 22.53 10.06 -7.49
N ILE A 89 21.81 9.57 -8.51
CA ILE A 89 20.48 10.08 -8.83
C ILE A 89 19.41 9.48 -7.91
N ILE A 90 19.34 8.15 -7.79
CA ILE A 90 18.30 7.48 -6.99
C ILE A 90 18.32 7.94 -5.53
N PRO A 91 19.46 8.03 -4.82
CA PRO A 91 19.46 8.49 -3.44
C PRO A 91 18.96 9.92 -3.24
N GLN A 92 19.22 10.80 -4.22
CA GLN A 92 18.70 12.17 -4.20
C GLN A 92 17.21 12.22 -4.55
N ALA A 93 16.79 11.49 -5.60
CA ALA A 93 15.40 11.40 -6.02
C ALA A 93 14.49 10.84 -4.91
N LEU A 94 14.93 9.81 -4.16
CA LEU A 94 14.16 9.20 -3.10
C LEU A 94 13.75 10.20 -2.01
N ARG A 95 14.55 11.21 -1.73
CA ARG A 95 14.22 12.26 -0.75
C ARG A 95 13.02 13.10 -1.21
N VAL A 96 12.90 13.32 -2.51
CA VAL A 96 11.77 14.06 -3.10
C VAL A 96 10.55 13.15 -3.26
N ILE A 97 10.77 11.86 -3.52
CA ILE A 97 9.71 10.87 -3.77
C ILE A 97 9.00 10.45 -2.47
N ILE A 98 9.73 10.23 -1.36
CA ILE A 98 9.18 9.63 -0.14
C ILE A 98 8.06 10.44 0.51
N PRO A 99 8.15 11.78 0.67
CA PRO A 99 7.08 12.55 1.27
C PRO A 99 5.74 12.45 0.53
N PRO A 100 5.66 12.63 -0.82
CA PRO A 100 4.42 12.43 -1.57
C PRO A 100 3.92 10.98 -1.55
N LEU A 101 4.81 9.97 -1.53
CA LEU A 101 4.42 8.57 -1.39
C LEU A 101 3.67 8.31 -0.07
N THR A 102 4.07 8.96 1.02
CA THR A 102 3.35 8.86 2.30
C THR A 102 1.88 9.25 2.13
N SER A 103 1.62 10.36 1.43
CA SER A 103 0.26 10.80 1.14
C SER A 103 -0.52 9.78 0.30
N GLN A 104 0.13 9.11 -0.67
CA GLN A 104 -0.51 8.06 -1.46
C GLN A 104 -0.88 6.83 -0.61
N TYR A 105 -0.02 6.39 0.30
CA TYR A 105 -0.36 5.30 1.22
C TYR A 105 -1.56 5.64 2.11
N LEU A 106 -1.61 6.87 2.63
CA LEU A 106 -2.76 7.34 3.40
C LEU A 106 -4.04 7.40 2.55
N ASN A 107 -3.93 7.81 1.28
CA ASN A 107 -5.05 7.84 0.35
C ASN A 107 -5.57 6.42 0.03
N ILE A 108 -4.68 5.43 -0.14
CA ILE A 108 -5.11 4.02 -0.36
C ILE A 108 -5.95 3.54 0.82
N VAL A 109 -5.51 3.81 2.05
CA VAL A 109 -6.28 3.41 3.25
C VAL A 109 -7.66 4.05 3.27
N LYS A 110 -7.77 5.34 2.95
CA LYS A 110 -9.07 6.03 2.88
C LYS A 110 -9.92 5.49 1.71
N ASN A 111 -9.32 5.31 0.55
CA ASN A 111 -10.02 4.83 -0.64
C ASN A 111 -10.45 3.36 -0.53
N SER A 112 -9.85 2.57 0.37
CA SER A 112 -10.32 1.21 0.62
C SER A 112 -11.77 1.18 1.14
N SER A 113 -12.23 2.24 1.80
CA SER A 113 -13.62 2.37 2.25
C SER A 113 -14.65 2.49 1.11
N LEU A 114 -14.20 2.76 -0.13
CA LEU A 114 -15.05 2.72 -1.32
C LEU A 114 -15.53 1.29 -1.64
N ALA A 115 -14.95 0.28 -1.01
CA ALA A 115 -15.41 -1.11 -1.04
C ALA A 115 -16.89 -1.24 -0.64
N ALA A 116 -17.36 -0.42 0.31
CA ALA A 116 -18.76 -0.38 0.71
C ALA A 116 -19.70 -0.06 -0.45
N ALA A 117 -19.28 0.82 -1.38
CA ALA A 117 -20.10 1.24 -2.52
C ALA A 117 -20.34 0.12 -3.55
N ILE A 118 -19.45 -0.88 -3.61
CA ILE A 118 -19.58 -2.04 -4.51
C ILE A 118 -20.14 -3.28 -3.78
N GLY A 119 -20.63 -3.11 -2.55
CA GLY A 119 -21.22 -4.19 -1.77
C GLY A 119 -20.22 -5.13 -1.11
N TYR A 120 -18.92 -4.82 -1.13
CA TYR A 120 -17.93 -5.59 -0.38
C TYR A 120 -18.03 -5.28 1.12
N PRO A 121 -18.10 -6.29 2.00
CA PRO A 121 -18.24 -6.09 3.43
C PRO A 121 -16.92 -5.62 4.05
N ASP A 122 -16.63 -4.34 3.87
CA ASP A 122 -15.53 -3.66 4.53
C ASP A 122 -15.93 -3.15 5.92
N MET A 123 -14.99 -2.52 6.63
CA MET A 123 -15.25 -2.00 7.97
C MET A 123 -16.34 -0.92 7.98
N VAL A 124 -16.39 -0.04 6.95
CA VAL A 124 -17.42 1.00 6.86
C VAL A 124 -18.79 0.39 6.63
N SER A 125 -18.89 -0.57 5.69
CA SER A 125 -20.13 -1.31 5.43
C SER A 125 -20.62 -2.05 6.67
N LEU A 126 -19.73 -2.64 7.44
CA LEU A 126 -20.06 -3.41 8.63
C LEU A 126 -20.52 -2.50 9.78
N PHE A 127 -19.81 -1.44 10.08
CA PHE A 127 -20.15 -0.53 11.17
C PHE A 127 -21.25 0.46 10.78
N ALA A 128 -21.08 1.21 9.70
CA ALA A 128 -22.07 2.20 9.27
C ALA A 128 -23.32 1.58 8.62
N GLY A 129 -23.20 0.37 8.05
CA GLY A 129 -24.32 -0.38 7.51
C GLY A 129 -25.00 -1.23 8.58
N THR A 130 -24.36 -2.33 8.99
CA THR A 130 -24.97 -3.36 9.82
C THR A 130 -25.13 -2.93 11.28
N VAL A 131 -24.05 -2.50 11.93
CA VAL A 131 -24.07 -2.17 13.36
C VAL A 131 -24.97 -0.97 13.63
N LEU A 132 -24.87 0.07 12.81
CA LEU A 132 -25.72 1.25 12.95
C LEU A 132 -27.21 0.91 12.83
N ASN A 133 -27.59 0.09 11.84
CA ASN A 133 -29.00 -0.29 11.64
C ASN A 133 -29.53 -1.19 12.77
N GLN A 134 -28.67 -1.97 13.42
CA GLN A 134 -29.08 -2.86 14.52
C GLN A 134 -29.15 -2.14 15.88
N THR A 135 -28.23 -1.20 16.12
CA THR A 135 -28.11 -0.54 17.43
C THR A 135 -28.77 0.84 17.49
N GLY A 136 -28.92 1.52 16.36
CA GLY A 136 -29.36 2.92 16.28
C GLY A 136 -28.36 3.93 16.85
N GLN A 137 -27.17 3.49 17.29
CA GLN A 137 -26.13 4.33 17.91
C GLN A 137 -25.20 4.93 16.86
N ALA A 138 -25.65 5.98 16.18
CA ALA A 138 -24.92 6.57 15.05
C ALA A 138 -23.58 7.21 15.47
N ILE A 139 -23.58 7.93 16.57
CA ILE A 139 -22.39 8.68 17.01
C ILE A 139 -21.29 7.73 17.42
N GLU A 140 -21.60 6.71 18.22
CA GLU A 140 -20.65 5.72 18.71
C GLU A 140 -20.06 4.90 17.56
N THR A 141 -20.91 4.46 16.65
CA THR A 141 -20.51 3.63 15.50
C THR A 141 -19.57 4.41 14.55
N ILE A 142 -19.91 5.66 14.25
CA ILE A 142 -19.08 6.53 13.41
C ILE A 142 -17.77 6.85 14.15
N ALA A 143 -17.82 7.15 15.45
CA ALA A 143 -16.63 7.47 16.22
C ALA A 143 -15.64 6.28 16.26
N ILE A 144 -16.12 5.05 16.42
CA ILE A 144 -15.29 3.83 16.39
C ILE A 144 -14.65 3.68 14.99
N THR A 145 -15.45 3.79 13.93
CA THR A 145 -14.96 3.67 12.55
C THR A 145 -13.87 4.69 12.27
N MET A 146 -14.12 5.96 12.58
CA MET A 146 -13.15 7.04 12.39
C MET A 146 -11.90 6.84 13.23
N SER A 147 -12.02 6.34 14.46
CA SER A 147 -10.89 6.06 15.35
C SER A 147 -9.97 4.98 14.78
N VAL A 148 -10.51 3.92 14.20
CA VAL A 148 -9.70 2.87 13.57
C VAL A 148 -8.95 3.41 12.35
N TYR A 149 -9.61 4.16 11.46
CA TYR A 149 -8.93 4.79 10.32
C TYR A 149 -7.85 5.79 10.77
N LEU A 150 -8.12 6.54 11.84
CA LEU A 150 -7.15 7.47 12.42
C LEU A 150 -5.92 6.73 12.94
N ILE A 151 -6.11 5.64 13.71
CA ILE A 151 -5.00 4.84 14.24
C ILE A 151 -4.15 4.27 13.11
N ILE A 152 -4.77 3.67 12.10
CA ILE A 152 -4.05 3.13 10.94
C ILE A 152 -3.25 4.25 10.25
N SER A 153 -3.87 5.41 10.03
CA SER A 153 -3.22 6.55 9.39
C SER A 153 -2.04 7.09 10.21
N LEU A 154 -2.17 7.15 11.54
CA LEU A 154 -1.09 7.56 12.44
C LEU A 154 0.07 6.55 12.42
N VAL A 155 -0.21 5.26 12.41
CA VAL A 155 0.82 4.22 12.32
C VAL A 155 1.59 4.33 11.00
N ILE A 156 0.89 4.46 9.87
CA ILE A 156 1.52 4.64 8.56
C ILE A 156 2.38 5.91 8.55
N SER A 157 1.83 7.03 9.02
CA SER A 157 2.54 8.31 9.09
C SER A 157 3.79 8.21 9.96
N LEU A 158 3.70 7.54 11.10
CA LEU A 158 4.85 7.32 12.00
C LEU A 158 5.95 6.49 11.32
N LEU A 159 5.57 5.37 10.71
CA LEU A 159 6.51 4.49 10.00
C LEU A 159 7.22 5.23 8.86
N MET A 160 6.45 5.98 8.05
CA MET A 160 7.01 6.74 6.94
C MET A 160 7.89 7.90 7.41
N ASN A 161 7.53 8.55 8.52
CA ASN A 161 8.35 9.62 9.10
C ASN A 161 9.66 9.07 9.68
N LEU A 162 9.63 7.91 10.34
CA LEU A 162 10.84 7.23 10.81
C LEU A 162 11.75 6.83 9.64
N TYR A 163 11.16 6.34 8.55
CA TYR A 163 11.90 6.00 7.33
C TYR A 163 12.50 7.25 6.67
N ASN A 164 11.72 8.33 6.56
CA ASN A 164 12.18 9.59 5.99
C ASN A 164 13.35 10.19 6.78
N ARG A 165 13.30 10.15 8.13
CA ARG A 165 14.41 10.60 8.98
C ARG A 165 15.71 9.84 8.76
N ARG A 166 15.65 8.55 8.40
CA ARG A 166 16.85 7.74 8.09
C ARG A 166 17.49 8.10 6.75
N ILE A 167 16.70 8.61 5.79
CA ILE A 167 17.17 8.96 4.44
C ILE A 167 17.54 10.45 4.35
N ALA A 168 16.99 11.29 5.21
CA ALA A 168 17.40 12.68 5.32
C ALA A 168 18.87 12.75 5.72
N LEU A 169 19.72 13.20 4.78
CA LEU A 169 21.11 13.55 5.14
C LEU A 169 21.08 14.84 5.95
N VAL A 170 21.89 14.86 6.99
CA VAL A 170 22.20 16.11 7.69
C VAL A 170 22.96 17.00 6.71
N GLU A 171 22.30 18.03 6.19
CA GLU A 171 23.01 19.11 5.52
C GLU A 171 23.91 19.78 6.58
N ARG A 172 25.22 19.61 6.41
CA ARG A 172 26.24 20.41 7.09
C ARG A 172 26.65 21.56 6.21
#